data_2c1584359ddb97602b75edbbdd37ee13
#
_entry.id   2c1584359ddb97602b75edbbdd37ee13
#
_cell.length_a   1.000
_cell.length_b   1.000
_cell.length_c   1.000
_cell.angle_alpha   90.00
_cell.angle_beta   90.00
_cell.angle_gamma   90.00
#
_symmetry.space_group_name_H-M   'P 1'
#
loop_
_entity.id
_entity.type
_entity.pdbx_description
1 polymer ?
#
loop_
_entity_poly.entity_id
_entity_poly.type
_entity_poly.pdbx_seq_one_letter_code
_entity_poly.pdbx_strand_id
1 'polypeptide(L)'
;MKDIFEVSGLLENINNLFNSNLYLKDIYIRGEITDLREAASSGHKYFQIKDEKSLLKCVFFKFLQKSSDIFNDGDFVLIHGEIEVYQPRGDLTLRVRSMTKEGLGDI
;
A
#
# COMPACT_ATOMS: atom_id res chain seq x y z
N MET A 1 -20.72 -30.79 -1.13
CA MET A 1 -20.84 -29.97 0.07
C MET A 1 -19.93 -28.75 -0.05
N LYS A 2 -20.44 -27.59 0.28
CA LYS A 2 -19.64 -26.36 0.22
C LYS A 2 -18.71 -26.29 1.43
N ASP A 3 -17.51 -25.75 1.21
CA ASP A 3 -16.60 -25.46 2.28
C ASP A 3 -17.14 -24.32 3.15
N ILE A 4 -16.88 -24.43 4.43
CA ILE A 4 -17.26 -23.39 5.37
C ILE A 4 -16.00 -22.75 5.89
N PHE A 5 -15.88 -21.44 5.72
CA PHE A 5 -14.75 -20.66 6.22
C PHE A 5 -15.07 -19.99 7.54
N GLU A 6 -14.08 -19.87 8.38
CA GLU A 6 -14.10 -18.82 9.38
C GLU A 6 -13.59 -17.54 8.74
N VAL A 7 -13.82 -16.39 9.38
CA VAL A 7 -13.43 -15.09 8.80
C VAL A 7 -11.94 -15.06 8.48
N SER A 8 -11.11 -15.45 9.44
CA SER A 8 -9.65 -15.44 9.23
C SER A 8 -9.23 -16.39 8.11
N GLY A 9 -9.87 -17.55 8.03
CA GLY A 9 -9.55 -18.53 6.98
C GLY A 9 -9.91 -18.01 5.59
N LEU A 10 -11.02 -17.30 5.46
CA LEU A 10 -11.39 -16.69 4.18
C LEU A 10 -10.39 -15.60 3.79
N LEU A 11 -10.04 -14.73 4.72
CA LEU A 11 -9.09 -13.65 4.42
C LEU A 11 -7.70 -14.18 4.07
N GLU A 12 -7.27 -15.22 4.77
CA GLU A 12 -6.01 -15.89 4.44
C GLU A 12 -6.04 -16.49 3.04
N ASN A 13 -7.14 -17.13 2.68
CA ASN A 13 -7.30 -17.71 1.35
C ASN A 13 -7.21 -16.63 0.27
N ILE A 14 -7.88 -15.48 0.48
CA ILE A 14 -7.82 -14.37 -0.45
C ILE A 14 -6.40 -13.83 -0.56
N ASN A 15 -5.72 -13.67 0.57
CA ASN A 15 -4.35 -13.17 0.58
C ASN A 15 -3.41 -14.13 -0.17
N ASN A 16 -3.62 -15.43 -0.03
CA ASN A 16 -2.84 -16.43 -0.77
C ASN A 16 -3.05 -16.30 -2.28
N LEU A 17 -4.26 -15.99 -2.72
CA LEU A 17 -4.52 -15.73 -4.14
C LEU A 17 -3.73 -14.51 -4.64
N PHE A 18 -3.66 -13.45 -3.83
CA PHE A 18 -2.84 -12.28 -4.17
C PHE A 18 -1.38 -12.67 -4.27
N ASN A 19 -0.89 -13.46 -3.30
CA ASN A 19 0.51 -13.88 -3.26
C ASN A 19 0.90 -14.74 -4.45
N SER A 20 -0.04 -15.47 -5.03
CA SER A 20 0.23 -16.30 -6.21
C SER A 20 0.12 -15.53 -7.52
N ASN A 21 -0.34 -14.29 -7.50
CA ASN A 21 -0.50 -13.47 -8.69
C ASN A 21 0.68 -12.50 -8.82
N LEU A 22 1.52 -12.72 -9.81
CA LEU A 22 2.74 -11.93 -10.00
C LEU A 22 2.45 -10.46 -10.24
N TYR A 23 1.32 -10.14 -10.88
CA TYR A 23 0.96 -8.74 -11.12
C TYR A 23 0.63 -8.00 -9.83
N LEU A 24 0.12 -8.69 -8.83
CA LEU A 24 -0.25 -8.08 -7.56
C LEU A 24 0.89 -8.09 -6.54
N LYS A 25 1.88 -8.96 -6.75
CA LYS A 25 3.07 -9.05 -5.89
C LYS A 25 4.13 -8.02 -6.25
N ASP A 26 4.07 -7.47 -7.43
CA ASP A 26 5.13 -6.60 -7.95
C ASP A 26 4.50 -5.61 -8.91
N ILE A 27 3.94 -4.55 -8.34
CA ILE A 27 3.18 -3.57 -9.11
C ILE A 27 3.77 -2.18 -8.96
N TYR A 28 3.54 -1.38 -9.99
CA TYR A 28 3.78 0.06 -9.97
C TYR A 28 2.44 0.75 -10.05
N ILE A 29 2.19 1.67 -9.12
CA ILE A 29 0.92 2.37 -9.04
C ILE A 29 1.17 3.84 -8.77
N ARG A 30 0.41 4.71 -9.40
CA ARG A 30 0.53 6.15 -9.19
C ARG A 30 -0.74 6.71 -8.59
N GLY A 31 -0.59 7.75 -7.82
CA GLY A 31 -1.71 8.43 -7.21
C GLY A 31 -1.25 9.61 -6.37
N GLU A 32 -2.21 10.26 -5.78
CA GLU A 32 -1.99 11.40 -4.90
C GLU A 32 -2.05 10.97 -3.45
N ILE A 33 -1.06 11.37 -2.65
CA ILE A 33 -1.03 11.05 -1.22
C ILE A 33 -2.09 11.86 -0.48
N THR A 34 -2.81 11.18 0.41
CA THR A 34 -3.71 11.82 1.35
C THR A 34 -3.63 11.14 2.71
N ASP A 35 -3.94 11.89 3.76
CA ASP A 35 -4.00 11.38 5.14
C ASP A 35 -2.69 10.72 5.59
N LEU A 36 -1.58 11.37 5.29
CA LEU A 36 -0.26 10.86 5.65
C LEU A 36 0.01 11.04 7.13
N ARG A 37 0.37 9.95 7.80
CA ARG A 37 0.72 9.94 9.22
C ARG A 37 1.96 9.08 9.43
N GLU A 38 2.80 9.50 10.35
CA GLU A 38 3.96 8.73 10.74
C GLU A 38 3.79 8.26 12.19
N ALA A 39 3.94 6.97 12.41
CA ALA A 39 3.84 6.42 13.76
C ALA A 39 5.07 6.85 14.56
N ALA A 40 4.86 7.52 15.69
CA ALA A 40 5.96 8.09 16.49
C ALA A 40 6.93 7.02 17.00
N SER A 41 6.41 5.85 17.36
CA SER A 41 7.24 4.78 17.93
C SER A 41 8.05 4.02 16.90
N SER A 42 7.51 3.81 15.71
CA SER A 42 8.12 2.95 14.69
C SER A 42 8.70 3.73 13.51
N GLY A 43 8.17 4.90 13.23
CA GLY A 43 8.53 5.65 12.04
C GLY A 43 7.89 5.12 10.76
N HIS A 44 7.01 4.12 10.86
CA HIS A 44 6.26 3.64 9.71
C HIS A 44 5.31 4.74 9.24
N LYS A 45 5.19 4.90 7.92
CA LYS A 45 4.24 5.85 7.34
C LYS A 45 2.98 5.13 6.91
N TYR A 46 1.85 5.67 7.30
CA TYR A 46 0.53 5.19 6.91
C TYR A 46 -0.17 6.30 6.16
N PHE A 47 -0.70 5.99 4.99
CA PHE A 47 -1.34 6.98 4.16
C PHE A 47 -2.30 6.30 3.20
N GLN A 48 -2.94 7.10 2.37
CA GLN A 48 -3.77 6.60 1.30
C GLN A 48 -3.30 7.23 0.01
N ILE A 49 -3.44 6.51 -1.09
CA ILE A 49 -3.29 7.10 -2.42
C ILE A 49 -4.65 7.10 -3.09
N LYS A 50 -4.90 8.12 -3.88
CA LYS A 50 -6.17 8.26 -4.55
C LYS A 50 -6.00 8.73 -5.98
N ASP A 51 -7.00 8.43 -6.78
CA ASP A 51 -7.23 9.05 -8.08
C ASP A 51 -8.64 9.64 -8.08
N GLU A 52 -9.19 9.92 -9.25
CA GLU A 52 -10.52 10.53 -9.33
C GLU A 52 -11.64 9.64 -8.84
N LYS A 53 -11.42 8.32 -8.79
CA LYS A 53 -12.49 7.35 -8.53
C LYS A 53 -12.30 6.51 -7.29
N SER A 54 -11.07 6.35 -6.84
CA SER A 54 -10.77 5.32 -5.82
C SER A 54 -9.68 5.76 -4.87
N LEU A 55 -9.63 5.06 -3.77
CA LEU A 55 -8.75 5.32 -2.64
C LEU A 55 -8.19 3.99 -2.16
N LEU A 56 -6.89 3.93 -1.87
CA LEU A 56 -6.24 2.71 -1.43
C LEU A 56 -5.33 2.99 -0.24
N LYS A 57 -5.45 2.18 0.81
CA LYS A 57 -4.59 2.29 1.99
C LYS A 57 -3.19 1.79 1.68
N CYS A 58 -2.19 2.49 2.22
CA CYS A 58 -0.77 2.17 2.02
C CYS A 58 -0.03 2.14 3.34
N VAL A 59 1.00 1.32 3.40
CA VAL A 59 1.96 1.31 4.51
C VAL A 59 3.38 1.29 3.95
N PHE A 60 4.22 2.16 4.49
CA PHE A 60 5.62 2.27 4.12
C PHE A 60 6.46 2.06 5.37
N PHE A 61 7.01 0.87 5.53
CA PHE A 61 7.75 0.52 6.73
C PHE A 61 9.06 1.29 6.80
N LYS A 62 9.45 1.65 8.02
CA LYS A 62 10.62 2.49 8.25
C LYS A 62 11.90 1.93 7.63
N PHE A 63 12.11 0.63 7.72
CA PHE A 63 13.35 0.02 7.23
C PHE A 63 13.49 0.07 5.70
N LEU A 64 12.41 0.37 4.98
CA LEU A 64 12.45 0.52 3.53
C LEU A 64 12.56 1.99 3.10
N GLN A 65 12.39 2.93 4.03
CA GLN A 65 12.44 4.35 3.72
C GLN A 65 13.88 4.83 3.64
N LYS A 66 14.12 5.76 2.70
CA LYS A 66 15.40 6.44 2.60
C LYS A 66 15.33 7.76 3.34
N SER A 67 16.47 8.28 3.79
CA SER A 67 16.51 9.57 4.48
C SER A 67 16.02 10.73 3.62
N SER A 68 16.10 10.57 2.30
CA SER A 68 15.59 11.56 1.33
C SER A 68 14.10 11.42 1.06
N ASP A 69 13.44 10.42 1.62
CA ASP A 69 12.02 10.15 1.37
C ASP A 69 11.15 11.09 2.20
N ILE A 70 10.96 12.31 1.70
CA ILE A 70 10.12 13.32 2.35
C ILE A 70 8.88 13.52 1.48
N PHE A 71 7.73 13.13 2.01
CA PHE A 71 6.46 13.19 1.30
C PHE A 71 5.43 13.95 2.12
N ASN A 72 4.48 14.56 1.43
CA ASN A 72 3.40 15.33 2.04
C ASN A 72 2.08 15.00 1.36
N ASP A 73 0.99 15.30 2.06
CA ASP A 73 -0.34 15.22 1.46
C ASP A 73 -0.37 16.11 0.22
N GLY A 74 -1.00 15.61 -0.84
CA GLY A 74 -1.06 16.31 -2.10
C GLY A 74 0.05 15.97 -3.07
N ASP A 75 1.10 15.28 -2.63
CA ASP A 75 2.16 14.87 -3.55
C ASP A 75 1.66 13.77 -4.49
N PHE A 76 2.00 13.89 -5.76
CA PHE A 76 1.77 12.82 -6.73
C PHE A 76 2.99 11.92 -6.75
N VAL A 77 2.75 10.63 -6.59
CA VAL A 77 3.83 9.65 -6.42
C VAL A 77 3.64 8.44 -7.33
N LEU A 78 4.77 7.81 -7.63
CA LEU A 78 4.82 6.49 -8.22
C LEU A 78 5.31 5.53 -7.14
N ILE A 79 4.54 4.50 -6.87
CA ILE A 79 4.83 3.52 -5.83
C ILE A 79 5.13 2.17 -6.47
N HIS A 80 6.23 1.56 -6.03
CA HIS A 80 6.52 0.16 -6.28
C HIS A 80 6.18 -0.62 -5.03
N GLY A 81 5.36 -1.63 -5.16
CA GLY A 81 4.93 -2.39 -3.99
C GLY A 81 4.13 -3.63 -4.32
N GLU A 82 3.42 -4.11 -3.33
CA GLU A 82 2.59 -5.29 -3.47
C GLU A 82 1.28 -5.13 -2.70
N ILE A 83 0.24 -5.80 -3.18
CA ILE A 83 -1.07 -5.82 -2.53
C ILE A 83 -1.14 -6.96 -1.54
N GLU A 84 -1.74 -6.68 -0.39
CA GLU A 84 -2.07 -7.72 0.58
C GLU A 84 -3.39 -7.42 1.27
N VAL A 85 -3.93 -8.43 1.94
CA VAL A 85 -5.05 -8.25 2.86
C VAL A 85 -4.48 -8.09 4.25
N TYR A 86 -4.82 -6.98 4.91
CA TYR A 86 -4.51 -6.82 6.33
C TYR A 86 -5.56 -7.60 7.11
N GLN A 87 -5.20 -8.81 7.51
CA GLN A 87 -6.17 -9.79 8.02
C GLN A 87 -6.94 -9.34 9.26
N PRO A 88 -6.34 -8.64 10.23
CA PRO A 88 -7.10 -8.22 11.41
C PRO A 88 -8.34 -7.38 11.11
N ARG A 89 -8.36 -6.67 9.97
CA ARG A 89 -9.50 -5.83 9.58
C ARG A 89 -10.12 -6.21 8.25
N GLY A 90 -9.49 -7.10 7.50
CA GLY A 90 -9.95 -7.43 6.16
C GLY A 90 -9.76 -6.31 5.15
N ASP A 91 -8.84 -5.40 5.40
CA ASP A 91 -8.57 -4.27 4.51
C ASP A 91 -7.59 -4.65 3.40
N LEU A 92 -7.85 -4.15 2.19
CA LEU A 92 -6.84 -4.15 1.15
C LEU A 92 -5.77 -3.12 1.51
N THR A 93 -4.51 -3.50 1.40
CA THR A 93 -3.39 -2.63 1.73
C THR A 93 -2.29 -2.77 0.70
N LEU A 94 -1.74 -1.65 0.27
CA LEU A 94 -0.54 -1.62 -0.57
C LEU A 94 0.68 -1.50 0.33
N ARG A 95 1.54 -2.50 0.31
CA ARG A 95 2.82 -2.44 1.01
C ARG A 95 3.84 -1.81 0.08
N VAL A 96 4.29 -0.63 0.47
CA VAL A 96 5.22 0.16 -0.35
C VAL A 96 6.64 -0.39 -0.18
N ARG A 97 7.31 -0.69 -1.30
CA ARG A 97 8.73 -1.01 -1.31
C ARG A 97 9.56 0.23 -1.55
N SER A 98 9.13 1.05 -2.48
CA SER A 98 9.76 2.33 -2.77
C SER A 98 8.72 3.29 -3.33
N MET A 99 9.02 4.57 -3.21
CA MET A 99 8.10 5.60 -3.66
C MET A 99 8.89 6.82 -4.11
N THR A 100 8.49 7.39 -5.23
CA THR A 100 9.11 8.60 -5.77
C THR A 100 8.04 9.61 -6.14
N LYS A 101 8.40 10.90 -6.04
CA LYS A 101 7.49 11.95 -6.50
C LYS A 101 7.48 11.99 -8.02
N GLU A 102 6.30 12.24 -8.58
CA GLU A 102 6.12 12.33 -10.03
C GLU A 102 5.81 13.73 -10.48
N GLY A 103 6.16 13.99 -11.74
CA GLY A 103 5.65 15.11 -12.51
C GLY A 103 6.49 16.36 -12.46
N LEU A 104 6.88 16.82 -11.31
CA LEU A 104 7.53 18.11 -11.21
C LEU A 104 8.97 18.14 -11.71
N GLY A 105 9.65 17.02 -11.64
CA GLY A 105 11.03 16.92 -12.06
C GLY A 105 11.22 16.63 -13.54
N ASP A 106 10.14 16.43 -14.26
CA ASP A 106 10.20 15.93 -15.64
C ASP A 106 10.13 17.05 -16.67
N ILE A 107 10.29 18.24 -16.24
CA ILE A 107 10.17 19.37 -17.12
C ILE A 107 11.47 19.60 -17.89
#